data_c24cd1d37283c0a5e4f8bf7d8c2a21e5
#
_entry.id   c24cd1d37283c0a5e4f8bf7d8c2a21e5
#
_cell.length_a   1.000
_cell.length_b   1.000
_cell.length_c   1.000
_cell.angle_alpha   90.00
_cell.angle_beta   90.00
_cell.angle_gamma   90.00
#
_symmetry.space_group_name_H-M   'P 1'
#
loop_
_entity.id
_entity.type
_entity.pdbx_description
1 polymer ?
#
loop_
_entity_poly.entity_id
_entity_poly.type
_entity_poly.pdbx_seq_one_letter_code
_entity_poly.pdbx_strand_id
1 'polypeptide(L)'
;MNATPQYILDIEDALVSDDNPARDDGTLDYERCARLHNYLVAYGWMARNGRDTPDLDEVEAIRERLNTPLNKFLDLIYDPRPPFFYWIDGLVMELSDEYFIDDNEMEENKERFVLIYRTIADLGGHNLGVVYDQQLNRASFPMTTDNMESVEPIDEHEEMWFSLETILTQWIYMTRIGKAVPGLPEELPSGDPPTNRSQFNLWSWLPYCDSQIDSTVAAIERYSAVVESRMPPDSLLPISAPLFTGAELDAAAVPQDCFIRSLLTRVKTPRFKFIAPGLEVPHDKEAFARRQRFTYIPHEEDSIPGILLFASPDRLVDLNLEIRRLFSTAHDNVSINDNDPVPTGLYSEPVRRRDYDMEEAGFRLVLPFALRPGFFRDEDGARMSDGRPVPSGSFTELFQHGYFHPFGGERRSQRLERLFERWIVLVESGVWTVSEDGVEGGIDKFGDADRGAWNEYSIAPSW
;
A
#
# COMPACT_ATOMS: atom_id res chain seq x y z
N MET A 1 19.99 -29.65 -19.33
CA MET A 1 19.40 -28.51 -18.62
C MET A 1 18.08 -28.16 -19.32
N ASN A 2 16.97 -28.45 -18.70
CA ASN A 2 15.67 -28.16 -19.30
C ASN A 2 15.33 -26.70 -18.94
N ALA A 3 15.16 -25.81 -19.92
CA ALA A 3 14.72 -24.42 -19.68
C ALA A 3 13.31 -24.46 -19.10
N THR A 4 13.00 -23.54 -18.19
CA THR A 4 11.63 -23.37 -17.67
C THR A 4 10.66 -23.29 -18.85
N PRO A 5 9.62 -24.10 -18.90
CA PRO A 5 8.71 -24.09 -20.02
C PRO A 5 8.10 -22.71 -20.21
N GLN A 6 8.17 -22.17 -21.42
CA GLN A 6 7.70 -20.81 -21.73
C GLN A 6 6.24 -20.58 -21.34
N TYR A 7 5.40 -21.62 -21.36
CA TYR A 7 4.00 -21.50 -20.98
C TYR A 7 3.79 -21.18 -19.49
N ILE A 8 4.77 -21.48 -18.62
CA ILE A 8 4.70 -21.08 -17.19
C ILE A 8 4.93 -19.58 -17.04
N LEU A 9 5.72 -18.98 -17.94
CA LEU A 9 6.04 -17.55 -17.91
C LEU A 9 5.04 -16.71 -18.71
N ASP A 10 4.24 -17.31 -19.57
CA ASP A 10 3.21 -16.63 -20.37
C ASP A 10 1.88 -16.64 -19.60
N ILE A 11 1.64 -15.55 -18.87
CA ILE A 11 0.48 -15.40 -17.99
C ILE A 11 -0.30 -14.10 -18.21
N GLU A 12 -0.04 -13.36 -19.29
CA GLU A 12 -0.70 -12.07 -19.53
C GLU A 12 -2.23 -12.19 -19.55
N ASP A 13 -2.72 -13.28 -20.13
CA ASP A 13 -4.15 -13.61 -20.18
C ASP A 13 -4.70 -14.18 -18.85
N ALA A 14 -3.83 -14.44 -17.85
CA ALA A 14 -4.23 -14.90 -16.53
C ALA A 14 -4.24 -13.78 -15.48
N LEU A 15 -3.57 -12.65 -15.72
CA LEU A 15 -3.56 -11.54 -14.79
C LEU A 15 -4.95 -10.90 -14.66
N VAL A 16 -5.30 -10.50 -13.44
CA VAL A 16 -6.53 -9.76 -13.17
C VAL A 16 -6.34 -8.31 -13.58
N SER A 17 -7.26 -7.79 -14.38
CA SER A 17 -7.29 -6.40 -14.83
C SER A 17 -8.74 -5.98 -15.15
N ASP A 18 -8.96 -4.70 -15.47
CA ASP A 18 -10.28 -4.21 -15.88
C ASP A 18 -10.81 -4.92 -17.13
N ASP A 19 -9.91 -5.25 -18.08
CA ASP A 19 -10.26 -6.00 -19.31
C ASP A 19 -10.36 -7.52 -19.09
N ASN A 20 -9.81 -8.03 -17.99
CA ASN A 20 -9.81 -9.42 -17.62
C ASN A 20 -10.09 -9.57 -16.11
N PRO A 21 -11.31 -9.26 -15.67
CA PRO A 21 -11.66 -9.25 -14.25
C PRO A 21 -11.52 -10.62 -13.60
N ALA A 22 -11.41 -10.62 -12.28
CA ALA A 22 -11.52 -11.84 -11.49
C ALA A 22 -12.89 -12.48 -11.66
N ARG A 23 -12.95 -13.80 -11.46
CA ARG A 23 -14.23 -14.53 -11.51
C ARG A 23 -15.16 -14.07 -10.37
N ASP A 24 -16.40 -13.79 -10.71
CA ASP A 24 -17.41 -13.26 -9.78
C ASP A 24 -18.67 -14.12 -9.71
N ASP A 25 -18.56 -15.41 -10.02
CA ASP A 25 -19.68 -16.37 -9.97
C ASP A 25 -19.71 -17.19 -8.66
N GLY A 26 -18.90 -16.81 -7.67
CA GLY A 26 -18.77 -17.52 -6.39
C GLY A 26 -17.98 -18.83 -6.48
N THR A 27 -17.28 -19.09 -7.59
CA THR A 27 -16.43 -20.28 -7.75
C THR A 27 -14.95 -19.90 -7.83
N LEU A 28 -14.06 -20.83 -7.47
CA LEU A 28 -12.61 -20.66 -7.65
C LEU A 28 -12.22 -20.91 -9.10
N ASP A 29 -11.53 -19.96 -9.71
CA ASP A 29 -10.83 -20.18 -10.98
C ASP A 29 -9.50 -20.90 -10.73
N TYR A 30 -9.58 -22.20 -10.44
CA TYR A 30 -8.45 -22.99 -10.03
C TYR A 30 -7.36 -23.10 -11.11
N GLU A 31 -7.71 -23.10 -12.40
CA GLU A 31 -6.73 -23.13 -13.50
C GLU A 31 -5.96 -21.82 -13.58
N ARG A 32 -6.66 -20.69 -13.50
CA ARG A 32 -6.06 -19.35 -13.48
C ARG A 32 -5.16 -19.17 -12.26
N CYS A 33 -5.66 -19.51 -11.08
CA CYS A 33 -4.88 -19.44 -9.83
C CYS A 33 -3.60 -20.31 -9.92
N ALA A 34 -3.70 -21.52 -10.47
CA ALA A 34 -2.55 -22.40 -10.62
C ALA A 34 -1.49 -21.82 -11.58
N ARG A 35 -1.90 -21.20 -12.69
CA ARG A 35 -0.96 -20.53 -13.61
C ARG A 35 -0.22 -19.38 -12.92
N LEU A 36 -0.94 -18.53 -12.15
CA LEU A 36 -0.36 -17.42 -11.42
C LEU A 36 0.59 -17.90 -10.32
N HIS A 37 0.21 -18.92 -9.56
CA HIS A 37 1.07 -19.57 -8.55
C HIS A 37 2.35 -20.10 -9.17
N ASN A 38 2.25 -20.91 -10.23
CA ASN A 38 3.38 -21.53 -10.89
C ASN A 38 4.34 -20.51 -11.51
N TYR A 39 3.81 -19.36 -11.96
CA TYR A 39 4.65 -18.23 -12.39
C TYR A 39 5.51 -17.70 -11.23
N LEU A 40 4.94 -17.49 -10.04
CA LEU A 40 5.70 -17.02 -8.88
C LEU A 40 6.78 -18.03 -8.46
N VAL A 41 6.46 -19.31 -8.46
CA VAL A 41 7.45 -20.39 -8.21
C VAL A 41 8.60 -20.31 -9.21
N ALA A 42 8.30 -20.26 -10.50
CA ALA A 42 9.31 -20.22 -11.55
C ALA A 42 10.12 -18.91 -11.51
N TYR A 43 9.47 -17.77 -11.29
CA TYR A 43 10.11 -16.46 -11.20
C TYR A 43 11.08 -16.39 -10.03
N GLY A 44 10.64 -16.78 -8.83
CA GLY A 44 11.48 -16.79 -7.64
C GLY A 44 12.68 -17.72 -7.77
N TRP A 45 12.49 -18.89 -8.38
CA TRP A 45 13.56 -19.84 -8.63
C TRP A 45 14.60 -19.29 -9.62
N MET A 46 14.15 -18.84 -10.79
CA MET A 46 15.05 -18.32 -11.84
C MET A 46 15.89 -17.14 -11.35
N ALA A 47 15.27 -16.21 -10.62
CA ALA A 47 15.96 -15.03 -10.13
C ALA A 47 17.01 -15.36 -9.06
N ARG A 48 16.77 -16.37 -8.20
CA ARG A 48 17.70 -16.77 -7.14
C ARG A 48 18.88 -17.62 -7.65
N ASN A 49 18.63 -18.55 -8.55
CA ASN A 49 19.62 -19.51 -9.01
C ASN A 49 20.18 -19.20 -10.40
N GLY A 50 19.56 -18.30 -11.12
CA GLY A 50 20.03 -17.73 -12.39
C GLY A 50 20.15 -18.67 -13.58
N ARG A 51 19.92 -19.99 -13.44
CA ARG A 51 20.29 -20.94 -14.50
C ARG A 51 19.48 -22.23 -14.61
N ASP A 52 18.74 -22.63 -13.58
CA ASP A 52 18.16 -23.98 -13.58
C ASP A 52 16.63 -23.94 -13.56
N THR A 53 16.04 -24.96 -14.16
CA THR A 53 14.62 -25.25 -14.00
C THR A 53 14.30 -25.46 -12.53
N PRO A 54 13.18 -24.90 -12.05
CA PRO A 54 12.69 -25.26 -10.74
C PRO A 54 12.54 -26.78 -10.64
N ASP A 55 12.92 -27.33 -9.52
CA ASP A 55 12.58 -28.69 -9.15
C ASP A 55 11.08 -28.63 -8.82
N LEU A 56 10.25 -29.05 -9.76
CA LEU A 56 8.80 -28.93 -9.68
C LEU A 56 8.26 -30.21 -9.04
N ASP A 57 8.25 -30.23 -7.70
CA ASP A 57 7.65 -31.32 -6.95
C ASP A 57 6.13 -31.19 -6.91
N GLU A 58 5.45 -32.32 -6.84
CA GLU A 58 4.01 -32.36 -6.63
C GLU A 58 3.68 -31.96 -5.16
N VAL A 59 2.55 -31.28 -4.99
CA VAL A 59 2.09 -30.88 -3.68
C VAL A 59 1.48 -32.07 -2.93
N GLU A 60 2.08 -32.42 -1.79
CA GLU A 60 1.47 -33.35 -0.84
C GLU A 60 0.54 -32.60 0.13
N ALA A 61 -0.73 -32.98 0.20
CA ALA A 61 -1.70 -32.35 1.08
C ALA A 61 -2.75 -33.33 1.57
N ILE A 62 -3.28 -33.12 2.78
CA ILE A 62 -4.48 -33.81 3.26
C ILE A 62 -5.69 -33.18 2.57
N ARG A 63 -6.37 -33.97 1.73
CA ARG A 63 -7.37 -33.46 0.79
C ARG A 63 -8.83 -33.74 1.21
N GLU A 64 -9.02 -34.56 2.22
CA GLU A 64 -10.33 -35.08 2.59
C GLU A 64 -11.29 -34.00 3.08
N ARG A 65 -10.74 -32.95 3.72
CA ARG A 65 -11.50 -31.79 4.25
C ARG A 65 -11.58 -30.60 3.28
N LEU A 66 -10.97 -30.72 2.10
CA LEU A 66 -10.93 -29.63 1.14
C LEU A 66 -12.08 -29.74 0.12
N ASN A 67 -12.62 -28.60 -0.27
CA ASN A 67 -13.61 -28.55 -1.33
C ASN A 67 -12.99 -28.96 -2.69
N THR A 68 -13.84 -29.36 -3.63
CA THR A 68 -13.39 -29.84 -4.94
C THR A 68 -12.57 -28.78 -5.74
N PRO A 69 -12.93 -27.50 -5.77
CA PRO A 69 -12.16 -26.47 -6.48
C PRO A 69 -10.75 -26.31 -5.92
N LEU A 70 -10.59 -26.29 -4.58
CA LEU A 70 -9.30 -26.14 -3.95
C LEU A 70 -8.42 -27.38 -4.18
N ASN A 71 -9.00 -28.59 -4.14
CA ASN A 71 -8.27 -29.82 -4.50
C ASN A 71 -7.76 -29.78 -5.94
N LYS A 72 -8.58 -29.30 -6.90
CA LYS A 72 -8.13 -29.14 -8.29
C LYS A 72 -7.02 -28.11 -8.45
N PHE A 73 -7.07 -27.03 -7.67
CA PHE A 73 -5.97 -26.06 -7.61
C PHE A 73 -4.68 -26.73 -7.18
N LEU A 74 -4.71 -27.50 -6.07
CA LEU A 74 -3.55 -28.22 -5.55
C LEU A 74 -3.01 -29.31 -6.51
N ASP A 75 -3.86 -29.88 -7.37
CA ASP A 75 -3.43 -30.83 -8.42
C ASP A 75 -2.61 -30.20 -9.55
N LEU A 76 -2.71 -28.89 -9.72
CA LEU A 76 -2.13 -28.15 -10.86
C LEU A 76 -0.92 -27.31 -10.49
N ILE A 77 -0.65 -27.12 -9.19
CA ILE A 77 0.44 -26.27 -8.72
C ILE A 77 1.67 -27.08 -8.35
N TYR A 78 2.81 -26.40 -8.37
CA TYR A 78 4.09 -26.93 -7.91
C TYR A 78 4.37 -26.51 -6.47
N ASP A 79 5.08 -27.33 -5.74
CA ASP A 79 5.54 -26.98 -4.41
C ASP A 79 6.47 -25.75 -4.49
N PRO A 80 6.11 -24.64 -3.83
CA PRO A 80 6.87 -23.40 -3.95
C PRO A 80 8.25 -23.47 -3.29
N ARG A 81 8.58 -24.45 -2.50
CA ARG A 81 9.76 -24.51 -1.64
C ARG A 81 10.10 -23.17 -0.99
N PRO A 82 10.15 -23.07 0.32
CA PRO A 82 10.32 -21.81 1.03
C PRO A 82 11.61 -21.06 0.66
N PRO A 83 11.59 -19.71 0.71
CA PRO A 83 10.42 -18.85 0.79
C PRO A 83 9.81 -18.60 -0.59
N PHE A 84 8.50 -18.71 -0.65
CA PHE A 84 7.74 -18.59 -1.89
C PHE A 84 7.64 -17.15 -2.40
N PHE A 85 7.34 -16.22 -1.51
CA PHE A 85 7.21 -14.79 -1.79
C PHE A 85 7.67 -13.98 -0.58
N TYR A 86 7.78 -12.67 -0.69
CA TYR A 86 8.33 -11.80 0.34
C TYR A 86 7.72 -12.02 1.73
N TRP A 87 6.40 -12.15 1.84
CA TRP A 87 5.70 -12.42 3.10
C TRP A 87 5.39 -13.90 3.33
N ILE A 88 5.52 -14.72 2.30
CA ILE A 88 5.01 -16.09 2.30
C ILE A 88 6.16 -17.08 2.27
N ASP A 89 6.23 -17.91 3.31
CA ASP A 89 7.18 -19.02 3.38
C ASP A 89 6.84 -20.08 2.33
N GLY A 90 5.58 -20.51 2.28
CA GLY A 90 5.13 -21.51 1.31
C GLY A 90 3.69 -21.92 1.52
N LEU A 91 3.29 -22.98 0.84
CA LEU A 91 2.04 -23.66 1.11
C LEU A 91 2.09 -24.33 2.49
N VAL A 92 0.93 -24.52 3.06
CA VAL A 92 0.78 -25.37 4.24
C VAL A 92 0.79 -26.82 3.75
N MET A 93 1.95 -27.49 3.84
CA MET A 93 2.20 -28.82 3.27
C MET A 93 1.44 -29.94 3.97
N GLU A 94 1.28 -29.81 5.27
CA GLU A 94 0.47 -30.73 6.08
C GLU A 94 -0.74 -29.95 6.57
N LEU A 95 -1.84 -29.98 5.83
CA LEU A 95 -3.12 -29.46 6.31
C LEU A 95 -3.60 -30.36 7.46
N SER A 96 -2.92 -30.27 8.61
CA SER A 96 -3.36 -30.87 9.86
C SER A 96 -4.56 -30.11 10.39
N ASP A 97 -5.21 -30.63 11.40
CA ASP A 97 -6.35 -29.95 12.05
C ASP A 97 -6.02 -28.53 12.51
N GLU A 98 -4.74 -28.22 12.75
CA GLU A 98 -4.23 -26.90 13.16
C GLU A 98 -4.42 -25.81 12.11
N TYR A 99 -4.59 -26.17 10.85
CA TYR A 99 -4.70 -25.20 9.74
C TYR A 99 -6.14 -24.90 9.34
N PHE A 100 -7.09 -25.63 9.91
CA PHE A 100 -8.50 -25.25 9.85
C PHE A 100 -8.78 -24.30 11.02
N ILE A 101 -9.20 -23.11 10.67
CA ILE A 101 -9.55 -22.09 11.65
C ILE A 101 -10.97 -22.39 12.09
N ASP A 102 -11.07 -23.23 13.12
CA ASP A 102 -12.35 -23.59 13.71
C ASP A 102 -12.73 -22.50 14.70
N ASP A 103 -13.82 -21.82 14.45
CA ASP A 103 -14.50 -21.06 15.50
C ASP A 103 -15.10 -22.07 16.48
N ASN A 104 -14.51 -22.14 17.69
CA ASN A 104 -14.88 -23.11 18.72
C ASN A 104 -16.34 -22.98 19.20
N GLU A 105 -17.06 -21.96 18.79
CA GLU A 105 -18.44 -21.70 19.22
C GLU A 105 -19.51 -22.17 18.21
N MET A 106 -19.14 -22.48 16.94
CA MET A 106 -20.09 -22.91 15.93
C MET A 106 -19.62 -24.16 15.18
N GLU A 107 -20.25 -25.30 15.47
CA GLU A 107 -20.01 -26.56 14.74
C GLU A 107 -20.20 -26.43 13.19
N GLU A 108 -20.96 -25.44 12.75
CA GLU A 108 -21.27 -25.20 11.34
C GLU A 108 -20.06 -24.68 10.54
N ASN A 109 -19.00 -24.17 11.18
CA ASN A 109 -17.84 -23.56 10.52
C ASN A 109 -16.58 -24.43 10.54
N LYS A 110 -16.64 -25.64 11.06
CA LYS A 110 -15.48 -26.52 11.28
C LYS A 110 -14.58 -26.82 10.08
N GLU A 111 -15.04 -26.61 8.86
CA GLU A 111 -14.26 -26.89 7.66
C GLU A 111 -14.33 -25.72 6.67
N ARG A 112 -14.86 -24.59 7.10
CA ARG A 112 -15.06 -23.45 6.23
C ARG A 112 -13.78 -22.73 5.90
N PHE A 113 -12.98 -22.41 6.91
CA PHE A 113 -11.77 -21.62 6.74
C PHE A 113 -10.53 -22.49 6.81
N VAL A 114 -9.67 -22.37 5.81
CA VAL A 114 -8.40 -23.11 5.73
C VAL A 114 -7.25 -22.17 5.39
N LEU A 115 -6.15 -22.29 6.12
CA LEU A 115 -4.90 -21.60 5.82
C LEU A 115 -4.23 -22.31 4.64
N ILE A 116 -4.08 -21.63 3.49
CA ILE A 116 -3.46 -22.23 2.29
C ILE A 116 -2.00 -21.82 2.09
N TYR A 117 -1.64 -20.61 2.50
CA TYR A 117 -0.26 -20.12 2.52
C TYR A 117 0.08 -19.59 3.88
N ARG A 118 1.25 -19.93 4.41
CA ARG A 118 1.71 -19.43 5.70
C ARG A 118 2.69 -18.28 5.54
N THR A 119 2.64 -17.33 6.46
CA THR A 119 3.60 -16.24 6.54
C THR A 119 4.95 -16.71 7.07
N ILE A 120 5.98 -15.92 6.83
CA ILE A 120 7.34 -16.17 7.30
C ILE A 120 7.39 -16.00 8.83
N ALA A 121 8.09 -16.91 9.50
CA ALA A 121 8.20 -16.94 10.96
C ALA A 121 8.80 -15.68 11.60
N ASP A 122 9.50 -14.85 10.84
CA ASP A 122 10.17 -13.65 11.34
C ASP A 122 9.27 -12.40 11.42
N LEU A 123 8.01 -12.48 10.95
CA LEU A 123 7.09 -11.34 10.96
C LEU A 123 6.57 -10.97 12.36
N GLY A 124 6.99 -11.68 13.40
CA GLY A 124 6.58 -11.44 14.78
C GLY A 124 5.17 -11.94 15.08
N GLY A 125 4.84 -12.08 16.36
CA GLY A 125 3.53 -12.56 16.79
C GLY A 125 3.22 -14.01 16.40
N HIS A 126 1.94 -14.34 16.37
CA HIS A 126 1.45 -15.63 15.88
C HIS A 126 1.19 -15.51 14.37
N ASN A 127 2.06 -16.08 13.57
CA ASN A 127 1.97 -16.03 12.12
C ASN A 127 0.71 -16.74 11.60
N LEU A 128 0.11 -16.17 10.58
CA LEU A 128 -1.02 -16.75 9.90
C LEU A 128 -0.71 -16.87 8.39
N GLY A 129 -1.32 -16.10 7.53
CA GLY A 129 -1.10 -16.13 6.09
C GLY A 129 -2.38 -15.93 5.29
N VAL A 130 -2.49 -16.59 4.15
CA VAL A 130 -3.69 -16.52 3.32
C VAL A 130 -4.70 -17.55 3.78
N VAL A 131 -5.80 -17.06 4.32
CA VAL A 131 -6.96 -17.85 4.72
C VAL A 131 -7.94 -17.92 3.56
N TYR A 132 -8.44 -19.10 3.29
CA TYR A 132 -9.41 -19.36 2.22
C TYR A 132 -10.73 -19.82 2.80
N ASP A 133 -11.82 -19.16 2.40
CA ASP A 133 -13.18 -19.57 2.70
C ASP A 133 -13.66 -20.55 1.64
N GLN A 134 -13.84 -21.81 2.03
CA GLN A 134 -14.26 -22.89 1.15
C GLN A 134 -15.74 -22.80 0.71
N GLN A 135 -16.56 -22.01 1.38
CA GLN A 135 -17.97 -21.82 1.02
C GLN A 135 -18.13 -20.70 0.00
N LEU A 136 -17.45 -19.57 0.22
CA LEU A 136 -17.54 -18.40 -0.65
C LEU A 136 -16.47 -18.40 -1.76
N ASN A 137 -15.49 -19.30 -1.70
CA ASN A 137 -14.34 -19.35 -2.61
C ASN A 137 -13.61 -17.99 -2.69
N ARG A 138 -13.39 -17.39 -1.53
CA ARG A 138 -12.68 -16.12 -1.35
C ARG A 138 -11.48 -16.33 -0.43
N ALA A 139 -10.52 -15.45 -0.55
CA ALA A 139 -9.31 -15.47 0.27
C ALA A 139 -9.09 -14.12 0.94
N SER A 140 -8.56 -14.15 2.15
CA SER A 140 -8.10 -12.97 2.89
C SER A 140 -6.66 -13.18 3.32
N PHE A 141 -5.90 -12.11 3.48
CA PHE A 141 -4.51 -12.20 3.91
C PHE A 141 -4.25 -11.50 5.26
N PRO A 142 -4.76 -12.02 6.38
CA PRO A 142 -4.30 -11.60 7.69
C PRO A 142 -2.87 -12.13 7.90
N MET A 143 -1.92 -11.23 8.18
CA MET A 143 -0.51 -11.60 8.35
C MET A 143 -0.29 -12.36 9.67
N THR A 144 -1.08 -12.07 10.70
CA THR A 144 -0.97 -12.65 12.03
C THR A 144 -2.33 -13.00 12.61
N THR A 145 -2.37 -13.84 13.65
CA THR A 145 -3.61 -14.16 14.40
C THR A 145 -4.21 -12.94 15.08
N ASP A 146 -3.38 -11.97 15.50
CA ASP A 146 -3.89 -10.71 16.06
C ASP A 146 -4.74 -9.95 15.03
N ASN A 147 -4.37 -10.05 13.76
CA ASN A 147 -5.15 -9.50 12.67
C ASN A 147 -6.47 -10.27 12.46
N MET A 148 -6.47 -11.59 12.68
CA MET A 148 -7.70 -12.41 12.60
C MET A 148 -8.69 -12.12 13.72
N GLU A 149 -8.25 -11.96 14.95
CA GLU A 149 -9.13 -11.59 16.07
C GLU A 149 -9.84 -10.25 15.85
N SER A 150 -9.27 -9.41 15.02
CA SER A 150 -9.87 -8.15 14.60
C SER A 150 -10.62 -8.23 13.27
N VAL A 151 -10.56 -9.36 12.55
CA VAL A 151 -11.41 -9.64 11.39
C VAL A 151 -12.78 -10.03 11.90
N GLU A 152 -13.68 -9.09 11.83
CA GLU A 152 -15.10 -9.38 12.02
C GLU A 152 -15.57 -10.37 10.92
N PRO A 153 -16.69 -11.06 11.12
CA PRO A 153 -17.17 -12.06 10.17
C PRO A 153 -17.14 -11.57 8.72
N ILE A 154 -16.85 -12.44 7.78
CA ILE A 154 -16.81 -12.13 6.32
C ILE A 154 -18.02 -11.32 5.90
N ASP A 155 -19.20 -11.65 6.41
CA ASP A 155 -20.46 -11.01 6.08
C ASP A 155 -20.52 -9.53 6.49
N GLU A 156 -19.61 -9.10 7.37
CA GLU A 156 -19.50 -7.73 7.85
C GLU A 156 -18.35 -6.95 7.19
N HIS A 157 -17.39 -7.66 6.58
CA HIS A 157 -16.18 -7.10 5.95
C HIS A 157 -15.88 -7.75 4.60
N GLU A 158 -16.83 -7.74 3.68
CA GLU A 158 -16.64 -8.26 2.32
C GLU A 158 -15.44 -7.61 1.61
N GLU A 159 -15.13 -6.36 1.93
CA GLU A 159 -13.99 -5.59 1.38
C GLU A 159 -12.61 -6.16 1.74
N MET A 160 -12.55 -7.10 2.68
CA MET A 160 -11.32 -7.80 3.09
C MET A 160 -11.08 -9.10 2.33
N TRP A 161 -12.08 -9.57 1.59
CA TRP A 161 -12.07 -10.86 0.93
C TRP A 161 -12.05 -10.73 -0.59
N PHE A 162 -11.05 -11.32 -1.19
CA PHE A 162 -10.77 -11.26 -2.62
C PHE A 162 -10.77 -12.66 -3.23
N SER A 163 -10.92 -12.73 -4.55
CA SER A 163 -10.60 -13.96 -5.26
C SER A 163 -9.10 -14.26 -5.11
N LEU A 164 -8.71 -15.53 -5.06
CA LEU A 164 -7.31 -15.92 -4.92
C LEU A 164 -6.46 -15.42 -6.10
N GLU A 165 -7.01 -15.41 -7.32
CA GLU A 165 -6.33 -14.86 -8.50
C GLU A 165 -6.03 -13.37 -8.37
N THR A 166 -6.85 -12.60 -7.64
CA THR A 166 -6.57 -11.20 -7.38
C THR A 166 -5.34 -11.05 -6.47
N ILE A 167 -5.27 -11.79 -5.38
CA ILE A 167 -4.12 -11.76 -4.45
C ILE A 167 -2.83 -12.13 -5.20
N LEU A 168 -2.84 -13.24 -5.92
CA LEU A 168 -1.67 -13.71 -6.68
C LEU A 168 -1.25 -12.72 -7.77
N THR A 169 -2.22 -12.08 -8.44
CA THR A 169 -1.92 -11.03 -9.43
C THR A 169 -1.23 -9.83 -8.79
N GLN A 170 -1.66 -9.38 -7.60
CA GLN A 170 -1.01 -8.28 -6.91
C GLN A 170 0.44 -8.62 -6.53
N TRP A 171 0.71 -9.84 -6.08
CA TRP A 171 2.08 -10.30 -5.80
C TRP A 171 2.94 -10.33 -7.06
N ILE A 172 2.41 -10.83 -8.18
CA ILE A 172 3.10 -10.79 -9.47
C ILE A 172 3.37 -9.36 -9.91
N TYR A 173 2.41 -8.47 -9.72
CA TYR A 173 2.59 -7.06 -10.06
C TYR A 173 3.74 -6.43 -9.27
N MET A 174 3.84 -6.68 -7.95
CA MET A 174 4.95 -6.21 -7.12
C MET A 174 6.31 -6.72 -7.61
N THR A 175 6.38 -7.97 -8.09
CA THR A 175 7.63 -8.50 -8.66
C THR A 175 7.98 -7.85 -9.99
N ARG A 176 7.00 -7.62 -10.85
CA ARG A 176 7.19 -7.05 -12.19
C ARG A 176 7.66 -5.61 -12.17
N ILE A 177 7.16 -4.82 -11.22
CA ILE A 177 7.62 -3.43 -11.07
C ILE A 177 8.95 -3.31 -10.32
N GLY A 178 9.45 -4.40 -9.75
CA GLY A 178 10.71 -4.43 -9.01
C GLY A 178 10.60 -3.96 -7.56
N LYS A 179 9.40 -3.97 -6.96
CA LYS A 179 9.20 -3.64 -5.54
C LYS A 179 9.61 -4.81 -4.63
N ALA A 180 9.12 -6.01 -4.94
CA ALA A 180 9.53 -7.25 -4.31
C ALA A 180 10.40 -8.05 -5.29
N VAL A 181 11.66 -8.30 -4.94
CA VAL A 181 12.61 -8.99 -5.81
C VAL A 181 13.22 -10.20 -5.12
N PRO A 182 13.31 -11.37 -5.80
CA PRO A 182 13.99 -12.50 -5.23
C PRO A 182 15.50 -12.28 -5.31
N GLY A 183 16.19 -12.48 -4.20
CA GLY A 183 17.64 -12.31 -4.08
C GLY A 183 18.03 -11.59 -2.80
N LEU A 184 19.28 -11.74 -2.44
CA LEU A 184 19.87 -11.02 -1.32
C LEU A 184 20.32 -9.63 -1.82
N PRO A 185 20.35 -8.60 -0.97
CA PRO A 185 20.66 -7.25 -1.39
C PRO A 185 22.07 -7.03 -1.93
N GLU A 186 23.04 -7.80 -1.48
CA GLU A 186 24.39 -7.80 -2.09
C GLU A 186 24.36 -8.23 -3.56
N GLU A 187 23.30 -8.90 -3.99
CA GLU A 187 23.05 -9.32 -5.37
C GLU A 187 22.22 -8.33 -6.17
N LEU A 188 21.66 -7.29 -5.51
CA LEU A 188 20.81 -6.31 -6.16
C LEU A 188 21.65 -5.20 -6.81
N PRO A 189 21.24 -4.71 -7.99
CA PRO A 189 22.03 -3.78 -8.79
C PRO A 189 22.20 -2.38 -8.21
N SER A 190 21.36 -1.99 -7.25
CA SER A 190 21.37 -0.62 -6.69
C SER A 190 20.71 -0.54 -5.33
N GLY A 191 21.28 0.28 -4.49
CA GLY A 191 20.71 0.68 -3.21
C GLY A 191 21.27 -0.09 -2.03
N ASP A 192 21.34 0.62 -0.91
CA ASP A 192 21.63 -0.02 0.36
C ASP A 192 20.49 -0.99 0.68
N PRO A 193 20.85 -2.21 1.03
CA PRO A 193 19.84 -3.21 1.34
C PRO A 193 19.05 -2.80 2.58
N PRO A 194 17.76 -3.10 2.63
CA PRO A 194 17.04 -3.03 3.88
C PRO A 194 17.82 -3.82 4.94
N THR A 195 18.13 -3.17 6.04
CA THR A 195 18.96 -3.78 7.09
C THR A 195 18.20 -4.82 7.90
N ASN A 196 16.86 -4.80 7.81
CA ASN A 196 16.02 -5.78 8.46
C ASN A 196 15.72 -6.93 7.52
N ARG A 197 16.38 -8.05 7.73
CA ARG A 197 16.19 -9.28 6.99
C ARG A 197 16.09 -10.46 7.91
N SER A 198 15.08 -11.22 7.63
CA SER A 198 15.13 -12.61 7.96
C SER A 198 16.34 -13.25 7.27
N GLN A 199 17.19 -13.91 8.03
CA GLN A 199 18.22 -14.80 7.46
C GLN A 199 17.61 -15.92 6.61
N PHE A 200 16.32 -16.14 6.69
CA PHE A 200 15.54 -17.13 5.97
C PHE A 200 14.80 -16.57 4.76
N ASN A 201 14.65 -15.23 4.66
CA ASN A 201 13.95 -14.62 3.55
C ASN A 201 14.92 -14.30 2.41
N LEU A 202 14.79 -15.03 1.31
CA LEU A 202 15.56 -14.83 0.09
C LEU A 202 14.94 -13.79 -0.86
N TRP A 203 13.97 -13.04 -0.40
CA TRP A 203 13.37 -11.92 -1.12
C TRP A 203 13.80 -10.60 -0.49
N SER A 204 13.87 -9.57 -1.28
CA SER A 204 14.13 -8.20 -0.84
C SER A 204 12.95 -7.30 -1.17
N TRP A 205 12.61 -6.43 -0.22
CA TRP A 205 11.63 -5.37 -0.40
C TRP A 205 12.37 -4.05 -0.58
N LEU A 206 12.23 -3.44 -1.77
CA LEU A 206 12.92 -2.17 -2.04
C LEU A 206 12.16 -1.00 -1.41
N PRO A 207 12.84 0.04 -0.90
CA PRO A 207 12.20 1.24 -0.39
C PRO A 207 11.23 1.84 -1.38
N TYR A 208 11.66 1.94 -2.64
CA TYR A 208 10.87 2.31 -3.80
C TYR A 208 11.52 1.77 -5.08
N CYS A 209 10.83 1.86 -6.20
CA CYS A 209 11.36 1.50 -7.52
C CYS A 209 11.00 2.57 -8.57
N ASP A 210 11.73 2.59 -9.70
CA ASP A 210 11.50 3.58 -10.76
C ASP A 210 10.07 3.55 -11.30
N SER A 211 9.47 2.37 -11.40
CA SER A 211 8.07 2.23 -11.82
C SER A 211 7.09 2.95 -10.89
N GLN A 212 7.33 2.95 -9.56
CA GLN A 212 6.51 3.70 -8.60
C GLN A 212 6.66 5.22 -8.79
N ILE A 213 7.87 5.69 -9.10
CA ILE A 213 8.09 7.11 -9.37
C ILE A 213 7.36 7.50 -10.65
N ASP A 214 7.52 6.74 -11.73
CA ASP A 214 6.93 7.04 -13.02
C ASP A 214 5.40 6.99 -12.99
N SER A 215 4.81 6.00 -12.32
CA SER A 215 3.35 5.89 -12.15
C SER A 215 2.79 7.03 -11.31
N THR A 216 3.48 7.43 -10.23
CA THR A 216 3.07 8.57 -9.39
C THR A 216 3.18 9.89 -10.15
N VAL A 217 4.26 10.12 -10.91
CA VAL A 217 4.38 11.28 -11.82
C VAL A 217 3.21 11.32 -12.78
N ALA A 218 2.91 10.20 -13.44
CA ALA A 218 1.80 10.11 -14.39
C ALA A 218 0.44 10.37 -13.71
N ALA A 219 0.22 9.90 -12.50
CA ALA A 219 -1.02 10.15 -11.74
C ALA A 219 -1.18 11.64 -11.41
N ILE A 220 -0.12 12.31 -10.93
CA ILE A 220 -0.13 13.74 -10.64
C ILE A 220 -0.36 14.58 -11.91
N GLU A 221 0.30 14.21 -13.02
CA GLU A 221 0.13 14.91 -14.29
C GLU A 221 -1.27 14.73 -14.87
N ARG A 222 -1.86 13.52 -14.79
CA ARG A 222 -3.26 13.28 -15.17
C ARG A 222 -4.21 14.11 -14.32
N TYR A 223 -4.03 14.08 -13.00
CA TYR A 223 -4.83 14.88 -12.09
C TYR A 223 -4.74 16.38 -12.43
N SER A 224 -3.53 16.90 -12.61
CA SER A 224 -3.30 18.29 -12.99
C SER A 224 -4.02 18.65 -14.29
N ALA A 225 -3.96 17.78 -15.30
CA ALA A 225 -4.67 17.99 -16.57
C ALA A 225 -6.20 18.01 -16.39
N VAL A 226 -6.74 17.18 -15.50
CA VAL A 226 -8.18 17.16 -15.17
C VAL A 226 -8.60 18.47 -14.51
N VAL A 227 -7.84 19.01 -13.57
CA VAL A 227 -8.09 20.31 -12.94
C VAL A 227 -7.97 21.45 -13.96
N GLU A 228 -6.84 21.52 -14.70
CA GLU A 228 -6.58 22.55 -15.72
C GLU A 228 -7.67 22.60 -16.79
N SER A 229 -8.21 21.44 -17.20
CA SER A 229 -9.30 21.38 -18.20
C SER A 229 -10.62 22.04 -17.74
N ARG A 230 -10.79 22.21 -16.43
CA ARG A 230 -11.99 22.81 -15.81
C ARG A 230 -11.80 24.26 -15.43
N MET A 231 -10.56 24.75 -15.45
CA MET A 231 -10.24 26.15 -15.15
C MET A 231 -10.48 27.07 -16.35
N PRO A 232 -10.78 28.35 -16.11
CA PRO A 232 -10.76 29.36 -17.16
C PRO A 232 -9.35 29.43 -17.80
N PRO A 233 -9.25 29.41 -19.13
CA PRO A 233 -7.92 29.36 -19.81
C PRO A 233 -7.00 30.52 -19.41
N ASP A 234 -7.56 31.70 -19.12
CA ASP A 234 -6.81 32.91 -18.78
C ASP A 234 -6.30 32.90 -17.32
N SER A 235 -6.75 31.97 -16.47
CA SER A 235 -6.31 31.83 -15.08
C SER A 235 -5.11 30.91 -14.89
N LEU A 236 -4.75 30.14 -15.94
CA LEU A 236 -3.65 29.19 -15.87
C LEU A 236 -2.29 29.89 -15.73
N LEU A 237 -1.52 29.50 -14.74
CA LEU A 237 -0.16 29.99 -14.54
C LEU A 237 0.76 29.60 -15.72
N PRO A 238 1.84 30.36 -15.96
CA PRO A 238 2.81 30.04 -16.99
C PRO A 238 3.39 28.62 -16.84
N ILE A 239 3.67 27.96 -17.96
CA ILE A 239 4.38 26.68 -17.94
C ILE A 239 5.79 26.91 -17.37
N SER A 240 6.13 26.18 -16.35
CA SER A 240 7.47 26.15 -15.77
C SER A 240 8.07 24.74 -15.87
N ALA A 241 9.35 24.63 -15.64
CA ALA A 241 10.13 23.40 -15.55
C ALA A 241 9.59 22.44 -14.46
N PRO A 242 10.28 21.34 -14.10
CA PRO A 242 9.83 20.46 -13.04
C PRO A 242 9.51 21.23 -11.74
N LEU A 243 8.68 20.64 -10.91
CA LEU A 243 8.17 21.30 -9.69
C LEU A 243 9.32 21.80 -8.81
N PHE A 244 10.41 21.03 -8.69
CA PHE A 244 11.63 21.43 -7.96
C PHE A 244 12.89 21.07 -8.72
N THR A 245 13.93 21.86 -8.51
CA THR A 245 15.32 21.52 -8.83
C THR A 245 15.98 20.84 -7.62
N GLY A 246 17.07 20.09 -7.86
CA GLY A 246 17.85 19.48 -6.78
C GLY A 246 18.36 20.51 -5.74
N ALA A 247 18.78 21.70 -6.19
CA ALA A 247 19.28 22.76 -5.30
C ALA A 247 18.18 23.34 -4.40
N GLU A 248 16.95 23.46 -4.88
CA GLU A 248 15.81 23.91 -4.07
C GLU A 248 15.44 22.87 -3.01
N LEU A 249 15.54 21.58 -3.33
CA LEU A 249 15.34 20.49 -2.39
C LEU A 249 16.48 20.40 -1.35
N ASP A 250 17.73 20.71 -1.75
CA ASP A 250 18.84 20.82 -0.81
C ASP A 250 18.62 21.96 0.19
N ALA A 251 18.11 23.09 -0.28
CA ALA A 251 17.75 24.21 0.61
C ALA A 251 16.63 23.86 1.60
N ALA A 252 15.78 22.89 1.28
CA ALA A 252 14.74 22.35 2.14
C ALA A 252 15.19 21.14 2.98
N ALA A 253 16.48 20.78 2.92
CA ALA A 253 17.07 19.61 3.59
C ALA A 253 16.37 18.28 3.24
N VAL A 254 15.81 18.14 2.03
CA VAL A 254 15.24 16.88 1.56
C VAL A 254 16.36 15.88 1.27
N PRO A 255 16.31 14.65 1.80
CA PRO A 255 17.35 13.63 1.58
C PRO A 255 17.67 13.41 0.11
N GLN A 256 18.96 13.06 -0.20
CA GLN A 256 19.42 12.90 -1.58
C GLN A 256 18.77 11.69 -2.26
N ASP A 257 18.79 10.55 -1.60
CA ASP A 257 18.32 9.29 -2.13
C ASP A 257 16.98 8.91 -1.49
N CYS A 258 15.88 9.52 -1.98
CA CYS A 258 14.53 9.15 -1.52
C CYS A 258 13.51 9.28 -2.66
N PHE A 259 12.40 8.58 -2.49
CA PHE A 259 11.28 8.59 -3.44
C PHE A 259 10.79 10.02 -3.74
N ILE A 260 10.56 10.82 -2.71
CA ILE A 260 10.00 12.18 -2.84
C ILE A 260 10.93 13.09 -3.62
N ARG A 261 12.24 13.03 -3.41
CA ARG A 261 13.19 13.82 -4.20
C ARG A 261 13.12 13.45 -5.68
N SER A 262 13.11 12.17 -5.96
CA SER A 262 12.99 11.65 -7.34
C SER A 262 11.67 12.06 -7.98
N LEU A 263 10.57 12.03 -7.24
CA LEU A 263 9.25 12.47 -7.67
C LEU A 263 9.23 13.97 -7.99
N LEU A 264 9.60 14.82 -7.03
CA LEU A 264 9.49 16.28 -7.13
C LEU A 264 10.40 16.89 -8.21
N THR A 265 11.50 16.23 -8.57
CA THR A 265 12.38 16.65 -9.67
C THR A 265 11.90 16.20 -11.06
N ARG A 266 10.94 15.26 -11.14
CA ARG A 266 10.40 14.75 -12.42
C ARG A 266 9.02 15.33 -12.74
N VAL A 267 8.16 15.52 -11.74
CA VAL A 267 6.79 15.99 -11.93
C VAL A 267 6.75 17.43 -12.44
N LYS A 268 5.89 17.70 -13.44
CA LYS A 268 5.66 19.07 -13.93
C LYS A 268 4.94 19.93 -12.90
N THR A 269 5.28 21.19 -12.84
CA THR A 269 4.59 22.15 -11.96
C THR A 269 3.13 22.30 -12.39
N PRO A 270 2.15 22.00 -11.51
CA PRO A 270 0.74 22.30 -11.77
C PRO A 270 0.53 23.80 -12.01
N ARG A 271 -0.31 24.17 -12.97
CA ARG A 271 -0.51 25.56 -13.42
C ARG A 271 -1.61 26.29 -12.67
N PHE A 272 -1.83 25.93 -11.40
CA PHE A 272 -2.85 26.48 -10.55
C PHE A 272 -2.35 26.56 -9.09
N LYS A 273 -3.08 27.26 -8.25
CA LYS A 273 -2.67 27.52 -6.87
C LYS A 273 -3.03 26.36 -5.92
N PHE A 274 -4.28 25.90 -5.95
CA PHE A 274 -4.77 24.90 -5.00
C PHE A 274 -4.89 23.52 -5.65
N ILE A 275 -4.08 22.55 -5.18
CA ILE A 275 -4.08 21.18 -5.70
C ILE A 275 -5.22 20.34 -5.11
N ALA A 276 -5.69 20.68 -3.93
CA ALA A 276 -6.82 20.06 -3.24
C ALA A 276 -7.45 21.13 -2.32
N PRO A 277 -8.62 20.88 -1.70
CA PRO A 277 -9.25 21.88 -0.83
C PRO A 277 -8.29 22.40 0.24
N GLY A 278 -7.89 23.67 0.11
CA GLY A 278 -6.99 24.36 1.05
C GLY A 278 -5.53 23.89 1.03
N LEU A 279 -5.09 23.11 0.05
CA LEU A 279 -3.69 22.67 -0.11
C LEU A 279 -3.03 23.39 -1.29
N GLU A 280 -1.96 24.13 -1.05
CA GLU A 280 -1.26 24.92 -2.07
C GLU A 280 -0.17 24.14 -2.80
N VAL A 281 -0.09 24.33 -4.12
CA VAL A 281 1.08 23.97 -4.91
C VAL A 281 2.26 24.84 -4.48
N PRO A 282 3.44 24.28 -4.16
CA PRO A 282 4.57 25.04 -3.64
C PRO A 282 5.31 25.82 -4.75
N HIS A 283 4.67 26.86 -5.30
CA HIS A 283 5.29 27.76 -6.28
C HIS A 283 6.42 28.60 -5.68
N ASP A 284 6.25 29.06 -4.41
CA ASP A 284 7.30 29.72 -3.63
C ASP A 284 8.21 28.67 -2.96
N LYS A 285 9.40 28.47 -3.55
CA LYS A 285 10.38 27.47 -3.09
C LYS A 285 11.02 27.81 -1.76
N GLU A 286 11.17 29.12 -1.47
CA GLU A 286 11.67 29.56 -0.17
C GLU A 286 10.64 29.31 0.94
N ALA A 287 9.35 29.59 0.65
CA ALA A 287 8.28 29.26 1.59
C ALA A 287 8.17 27.75 1.82
N PHE A 288 8.34 26.93 0.79
CA PHE A 288 8.39 25.48 0.92
C PHE A 288 9.49 25.05 1.89
N ALA A 289 10.73 25.54 1.69
CA ALA A 289 11.85 25.20 2.56
C ALA A 289 11.61 25.66 4.02
N ARG A 290 11.09 26.87 4.23
CA ARG A 290 10.82 27.39 5.58
C ARG A 290 9.72 26.62 6.33
N ARG A 291 8.77 26.00 5.59
CA ARG A 291 7.66 25.23 6.17
C ARG A 291 8.03 23.82 6.54
N GLN A 292 9.18 23.30 6.09
CA GLN A 292 9.62 21.96 6.46
C GLN A 292 9.88 21.90 7.97
N ARG A 293 9.22 20.97 8.65
CA ARG A 293 9.32 20.83 10.10
C ARG A 293 10.31 19.75 10.50
N PHE A 294 10.35 18.65 9.74
CA PHE A 294 11.05 17.44 10.12
C PHE A 294 12.39 17.25 9.38
N THR A 295 12.56 17.78 8.17
CA THR A 295 13.76 17.56 7.35
C THR A 295 15.03 18.14 7.93
N TYR A 296 14.95 19.18 8.78
CA TYR A 296 16.11 19.81 9.44
C TYR A 296 16.50 19.14 10.76
N ILE A 297 15.72 18.17 11.23
CA ILE A 297 16.02 17.39 12.43
C ILE A 297 17.03 16.31 12.03
N PRO A 298 18.10 16.06 12.80
CA PRO A 298 18.98 14.95 12.54
C PRO A 298 18.23 13.61 12.56
N HIS A 299 18.38 12.81 11.51
CA HIS A 299 17.77 11.50 11.35
C HIS A 299 18.84 10.40 11.40
N GLU A 300 18.41 9.18 11.67
CA GLU A 300 19.21 7.99 11.45
C GLU A 300 19.53 7.86 9.95
N GLU A 301 20.69 7.29 9.62
CA GLU A 301 21.19 7.21 8.23
C GLU A 301 20.21 6.50 7.27
N ASP A 302 19.47 5.53 7.80
CA ASP A 302 18.48 4.71 7.08
C ASP A 302 17.03 5.26 7.18
N SER A 303 16.87 6.48 7.70
CA SER A 303 15.55 7.07 7.92
C SER A 303 15.28 8.22 6.95
N ILE A 304 14.05 8.24 6.40
CA ILE A 304 13.52 9.33 5.60
C ILE A 304 12.48 10.08 6.42
N PRO A 305 12.66 11.39 6.68
CA PRO A 305 11.68 12.18 7.43
C PRO A 305 10.41 12.44 6.61
N GLY A 306 9.33 12.78 7.29
CA GLY A 306 8.13 13.30 6.65
C GLY A 306 8.39 14.65 5.98
N ILE A 307 8.16 14.74 4.68
CA ILE A 307 8.37 15.93 3.85
C ILE A 307 7.01 16.54 3.53
N LEU A 308 6.78 17.79 3.89
CA LEU A 308 5.55 18.51 3.57
C LEU A 308 5.52 18.83 2.07
N LEU A 309 4.62 18.18 1.33
CA LEU A 309 4.47 18.32 -0.12
C LEU A 309 3.58 19.50 -0.51
N PHE A 310 2.38 19.56 0.07
CA PHE A 310 1.36 20.57 -0.20
C PHE A 310 0.81 21.08 1.14
N ALA A 311 1.14 22.31 1.48
CA ALA A 311 0.77 22.91 2.75
C ALA A 311 -0.62 23.54 2.71
N SER A 312 -1.31 23.55 3.84
CA SER A 312 -2.38 24.50 4.08
C SER A 312 -1.78 25.76 4.73
N PRO A 313 -1.74 26.91 4.02
CA PRO A 313 -0.84 28.02 4.36
C PRO A 313 -1.10 28.66 5.73
N ASP A 314 -2.36 28.68 6.16
CA ASP A 314 -2.81 29.42 7.35
C ASP A 314 -3.25 28.50 8.50
N ARG A 315 -2.94 27.20 8.41
CA ARG A 315 -3.37 26.22 9.39
C ARG A 315 -2.20 25.48 9.99
N LEU A 316 -2.17 25.46 11.29
CA LEU A 316 -1.22 24.72 12.11
C LEU A 316 -1.97 23.77 13.04
N VAL A 317 -1.32 22.71 13.47
CA VAL A 317 -1.83 21.79 14.48
C VAL A 317 -0.78 21.61 15.56
N ASP A 318 -1.21 21.49 16.81
CA ASP A 318 -0.31 21.20 17.91
C ASP A 318 0.33 19.82 17.75
N LEU A 319 1.59 19.70 18.10
CA LEU A 319 2.34 18.45 18.07
C LEU A 319 1.79 17.49 19.13
N ASN A 320 0.77 16.73 18.75
CA ASN A 320 0.15 15.72 19.61
C ASN A 320 0.92 14.37 19.59
N LEU A 321 0.49 13.40 20.37
CA LEU A 321 1.14 12.11 20.50
C LEU A 321 1.14 11.31 19.18
N GLU A 322 0.05 11.36 18.40
CA GLU A 322 -0.07 10.70 17.09
C GLU A 322 0.97 11.27 16.11
N ILE A 323 0.98 12.59 15.91
CA ILE A 323 1.90 13.28 15.01
C ILE A 323 3.36 13.02 15.44
N ARG A 324 3.65 13.02 16.73
CA ARG A 324 4.98 12.68 17.24
C ARG A 324 5.40 11.27 16.90
N ARG A 325 4.55 10.28 17.16
CA ARG A 325 4.84 8.87 16.86
C ARG A 325 5.05 8.66 15.37
N LEU A 326 4.21 9.28 14.55
CA LEU A 326 4.26 9.19 13.12
C LEU A 326 5.58 9.77 12.56
N PHE A 327 5.98 10.95 13.00
CA PHE A 327 7.16 11.65 12.47
C PHE A 327 8.45 11.43 13.28
N SER A 328 8.42 10.54 14.28
CA SER A 328 9.58 10.23 15.14
C SER A 328 10.56 9.28 14.44
N THR A 329 11.13 9.69 13.32
CA THR A 329 12.30 9.03 12.72
C THR A 329 13.61 9.65 13.16
N ALA A 330 13.55 10.64 14.07
CA ALA A 330 14.73 11.29 14.63
C ALA A 330 15.50 10.36 15.58
N HIS A 331 16.80 10.59 15.73
CA HIS A 331 17.59 9.95 16.78
C HIS A 331 16.93 10.10 18.15
N ASP A 332 16.94 9.07 18.96
CA ASP A 332 16.35 9.03 20.31
C ASP A 332 16.79 10.17 21.24
N ASN A 333 17.90 10.82 20.91
CA ASN A 333 18.45 11.95 21.68
C ASN A 333 18.00 13.33 21.18
N VAL A 334 17.19 13.42 20.12
CA VAL A 334 16.69 14.70 19.60
C VAL A 334 15.32 14.97 20.15
N SER A 335 15.24 15.93 21.06
CA SER A 335 13.97 16.43 21.57
C SER A 335 13.30 17.31 20.51
N ILE A 336 12.21 16.84 19.90
CA ILE A 336 11.31 17.72 19.15
C ILE A 336 10.65 18.66 20.18
N ASN A 337 10.76 19.97 19.95
CA ASN A 337 10.16 20.93 20.88
C ASN A 337 8.63 20.81 20.85
N ASP A 338 8.07 20.39 21.97
CA ASP A 338 6.66 20.04 22.15
C ASP A 338 5.72 21.22 21.95
N ASN A 339 6.22 22.43 22.03
CA ASN A 339 5.42 23.64 21.96
C ASN A 339 5.32 24.26 20.54
N ASP A 340 6.06 23.69 19.57
CA ASP A 340 6.04 24.24 18.22
C ASP A 340 4.94 23.56 17.37
N PRO A 341 3.97 24.31 16.87
CA PRO A 341 2.93 23.74 16.01
C PRO A 341 3.49 23.27 14.68
N VAL A 342 2.79 22.30 14.10
CA VAL A 342 3.15 21.65 12.82
C VAL A 342 2.26 22.22 11.72
N PRO A 343 2.81 22.59 10.54
CA PRO A 343 2.01 22.94 9.39
C PRO A 343 1.08 21.79 8.99
N THR A 344 -0.19 22.09 8.72
CA THR A 344 -1.12 21.10 8.19
C THR A 344 -0.97 20.96 6.68
N GLY A 345 -1.32 19.81 6.14
CA GLY A 345 -1.19 19.54 4.73
C GLY A 345 -0.81 18.10 4.41
N LEU A 346 -0.44 17.85 3.18
CA LEU A 346 -0.03 16.54 2.69
C LEU A 346 1.47 16.36 2.88
N TYR A 347 1.83 15.35 3.63
CA TYR A 347 3.21 14.92 3.89
C TYR A 347 3.49 13.59 3.17
N SER A 348 4.78 13.32 2.88
CA SER A 348 5.22 11.95 2.63
C SER A 348 5.18 11.15 3.92
N GLU A 349 5.05 9.82 3.79
CA GLU A 349 5.22 8.92 4.92
C GLU A 349 6.66 8.98 5.41
N PRO A 350 6.89 9.21 6.71
CA PRO A 350 8.22 9.02 7.30
C PRO A 350 8.50 7.53 7.45
N VAL A 351 9.66 7.08 6.99
CA VAL A 351 10.02 5.66 7.03
C VAL A 351 11.40 5.42 7.63
N ARG A 352 11.59 4.22 8.19
CA ARG A 352 12.89 3.65 8.50
C ARG A 352 13.13 2.49 7.54
N ARG A 353 14.16 2.56 6.72
CA ARG A 353 14.45 1.54 5.69
C ARG A 353 14.78 0.17 6.27
N ARG A 354 15.13 0.10 7.55
CA ARG A 354 15.33 -1.15 8.29
C ARG A 354 14.03 -1.83 8.72
N ASP A 355 12.91 -1.09 8.71
CA ASP A 355 11.62 -1.67 9.07
C ASP A 355 11.15 -2.59 7.95
N TYR A 356 10.43 -3.64 8.32
CA TYR A 356 9.89 -4.60 7.38
C TYR A 356 8.84 -3.93 6.50
N ASP A 357 8.84 -4.23 5.20
CA ASP A 357 7.87 -3.75 4.19
C ASP A 357 7.55 -2.24 4.17
N MET A 358 8.54 -1.37 4.45
CA MET A 358 8.39 0.09 4.41
C MET A 358 7.96 0.60 3.01
N GLU A 359 7.26 1.74 2.98
CA GLU A 359 6.73 2.33 1.75
C GLU A 359 7.03 3.83 1.66
N GLU A 360 8.10 4.20 0.93
CA GLU A 360 8.46 5.60 0.72
C GLU A 360 7.50 6.35 -0.22
N ALA A 361 6.74 5.63 -1.05
CA ALA A 361 5.70 6.24 -1.87
C ALA A 361 4.42 6.57 -1.09
N GLY A 362 4.41 6.29 0.22
CA GLY A 362 3.30 6.57 1.12
C GLY A 362 3.11 8.05 1.42
N PHE A 363 1.95 8.37 2.00
CA PHE A 363 1.61 9.73 2.40
C PHE A 363 0.83 9.77 3.71
N ARG A 364 0.81 10.96 4.33
CA ARG A 364 -0.11 11.33 5.43
C ARG A 364 -0.71 12.70 5.18
N LEU A 365 -2.02 12.80 5.26
CA LEU A 365 -2.72 14.09 5.27
C LEU A 365 -2.91 14.54 6.71
N VAL A 366 -2.15 15.55 7.14
CA VAL A 366 -2.23 16.11 8.48
C VAL A 366 -3.31 17.20 8.50
N LEU A 367 -4.40 16.96 9.23
CA LEU A 367 -5.54 17.85 9.35
C LEU A 367 -5.40 18.80 10.56
N PRO A 368 -5.99 20.00 10.54
CA PRO A 368 -6.01 20.92 11.70
C PRO A 368 -7.03 20.55 12.77
N PHE A 369 -7.73 19.45 12.62
CA PHE A 369 -8.77 18.95 13.50
C PHE A 369 -8.72 17.42 13.58
N ALA A 370 -9.19 16.88 14.70
CA ALA A 370 -9.34 15.46 14.87
C ALA A 370 -10.56 14.91 14.12
N LEU A 371 -10.40 13.79 13.46
CA LEU A 371 -11.48 13.05 12.84
C LEU A 371 -12.35 12.37 13.91
N ARG A 372 -13.65 12.38 13.71
CA ARG A 372 -14.60 11.66 14.55
C ARG A 372 -14.84 10.27 13.95
N PRO A 373 -14.58 9.18 14.70
CA PRO A 373 -14.83 7.83 14.23
C PRO A 373 -16.32 7.52 14.09
N GLY A 374 -16.70 6.72 13.09
CA GLY A 374 -18.03 6.13 12.96
C GLY A 374 -18.02 4.71 13.48
N PHE A 375 -18.57 4.47 14.68
CA PHE A 375 -18.50 3.16 15.35
C PHE A 375 -19.50 2.14 14.79
N PHE A 376 -20.61 2.57 14.22
CA PHE A 376 -21.60 1.69 13.63
C PHE A 376 -21.73 2.00 12.12
N ARG A 377 -22.09 0.98 11.31
CA ARG A 377 -22.24 1.15 9.85
C ARG A 377 -23.20 2.28 9.47
N ASP A 378 -24.21 2.54 10.28
CA ASP A 378 -25.24 3.57 10.06
C ASP A 378 -24.91 4.92 10.70
N GLU A 379 -23.74 5.06 11.35
CA GLU A 379 -23.33 6.31 11.98
C GLU A 379 -22.51 7.17 11.02
N ASP A 380 -22.82 8.46 11.03
CA ASP A 380 -21.92 9.45 10.49
C ASP A 380 -20.59 9.40 11.22
N GLY A 381 -19.48 9.36 10.48
CA GLY A 381 -18.15 9.35 11.06
C GLY A 381 -17.11 8.92 10.04
N ALA A 382 -15.87 9.34 10.25
CA ALA A 382 -14.78 9.04 9.37
C ALA A 382 -14.37 7.55 9.50
N ARG A 383 -14.08 6.96 8.35
CA ARG A 383 -13.61 5.59 8.22
C ARG A 383 -12.34 5.53 7.38
N MET A 384 -11.56 4.51 7.64
CA MET A 384 -10.45 4.12 6.79
C MET A 384 -10.95 3.36 5.56
N SER A 385 -10.08 3.09 4.60
CA SER A 385 -10.46 2.46 3.34
C SER A 385 -10.89 0.99 3.46
N ASP A 386 -10.59 0.34 4.59
CA ASP A 386 -11.08 -1.00 4.95
C ASP A 386 -12.48 -0.97 5.63
N GLY A 387 -13.14 0.19 5.66
CA GLY A 387 -14.44 0.37 6.28
C GLY A 387 -14.42 0.55 7.79
N ARG A 388 -13.28 0.37 8.46
CA ARG A 388 -13.14 0.53 9.92
C ARG A 388 -13.17 1.98 10.34
N PRO A 389 -13.67 2.27 11.55
CA PRO A 389 -13.58 3.60 12.11
C PRO A 389 -12.14 4.09 12.18
N VAL A 390 -11.90 5.36 11.87
CA VAL A 390 -10.60 5.97 12.19
C VAL A 390 -10.36 5.92 13.70
N PRO A 391 -9.11 5.81 14.17
CA PRO A 391 -8.79 5.90 15.58
C PRO A 391 -9.33 7.20 16.20
N SER A 392 -9.86 7.13 17.41
CA SER A 392 -10.42 8.30 18.08
C SER A 392 -9.36 9.38 18.27
N GLY A 393 -9.68 10.60 17.83
CA GLY A 393 -8.77 11.74 17.90
C GLY A 393 -7.67 11.74 16.84
N SER A 394 -7.77 10.93 15.79
CA SER A 394 -6.82 10.91 14.70
C SER A 394 -6.87 12.19 13.86
N PHE A 395 -5.68 12.66 13.47
CA PHE A 395 -5.45 13.80 12.58
C PHE A 395 -4.88 13.37 11.21
N THR A 396 -4.55 12.09 11.02
CA THR A 396 -3.70 11.64 9.92
C THR A 396 -4.23 10.41 9.15
N GLU A 397 -5.31 9.78 9.62
CA GLU A 397 -5.76 8.50 9.06
C GLU A 397 -6.75 8.61 7.89
N LEU A 398 -7.06 9.82 7.42
CA LEU A 398 -7.91 9.99 6.24
C LEU A 398 -7.23 9.43 4.98
N PHE A 399 -7.96 8.68 4.17
CA PHE A 399 -7.50 7.95 2.98
C PHE A 399 -6.59 6.72 3.26
N GLN A 400 -6.27 6.41 4.51
CA GLN A 400 -5.40 5.28 4.82
C GLN A 400 -6.13 3.93 4.69
N HIS A 401 -5.36 2.84 4.54
CA HIS A 401 -5.90 1.49 4.37
C HIS A 401 -6.67 0.99 5.60
N GLY A 402 -6.19 1.30 6.79
CA GLY A 402 -6.63 0.69 8.03
C GLY A 402 -5.61 -0.32 8.59
N TYR A 403 -6.11 -1.30 9.33
CA TYR A 403 -5.27 -2.30 9.98
C TYR A 403 -4.76 -3.38 9.04
N PHE A 404 -5.50 -3.66 7.97
CA PHE A 404 -5.19 -4.74 7.05
C PHE A 404 -4.77 -4.20 5.70
N HIS A 405 -3.77 -4.84 5.17
CA HIS A 405 -3.42 -4.74 3.78
C HIS A 405 -3.81 -6.05 3.10
N PRO A 406 -4.85 -6.09 2.27
CA PRO A 406 -5.43 -7.35 1.79
C PRO A 406 -4.50 -8.16 0.89
N PHE A 407 -3.39 -7.57 0.47
CA PHE A 407 -2.37 -8.22 -0.37
C PHE A 407 -1.03 -8.41 0.34
N GLY A 408 -1.01 -8.25 1.67
CA GLY A 408 0.14 -8.45 2.53
C GLY A 408 0.79 -7.16 3.02
N GLY A 409 1.52 -7.26 4.11
CA GLY A 409 2.18 -6.17 4.83
C GLY A 409 1.39 -5.69 6.03
N GLU A 410 2.12 -5.27 7.06
CA GLU A 410 1.55 -4.66 8.26
C GLU A 410 1.61 -3.13 8.14
N ARG A 411 0.48 -2.47 8.39
CA ARG A 411 0.39 -1.01 8.61
C ARG A 411 1.09 -0.14 7.57
N ARG A 412 1.17 -0.58 6.32
CA ARG A 412 1.71 0.28 5.28
C ARG A 412 0.79 1.47 5.03
N SER A 413 1.40 2.64 4.83
CA SER A 413 0.66 3.82 4.38
C SER A 413 0.14 3.63 2.95
N GLN A 414 -0.97 4.31 2.65
CA GLN A 414 -1.49 4.38 1.28
C GLN A 414 -0.53 5.19 0.40
N ARG A 415 -0.38 4.79 -0.87
CA ARG A 415 0.55 5.42 -1.81
C ARG A 415 0.00 6.71 -2.42
N LEU A 416 0.90 7.67 -2.67
CA LEU A 416 0.58 8.94 -3.32
C LEU A 416 -0.11 8.77 -4.69
N GLU A 417 0.32 7.81 -5.50
CA GLU A 417 -0.29 7.49 -6.79
C GLU A 417 -1.81 7.28 -6.63
N ARG A 418 -2.19 6.45 -5.65
CA ARG A 418 -3.59 6.10 -5.40
C ARG A 418 -4.40 7.28 -4.87
N LEU A 419 -3.76 8.16 -4.09
CA LEU A 419 -4.39 9.39 -3.65
C LEU A 419 -4.76 10.29 -4.84
N PHE A 420 -3.82 10.53 -5.76
CA PHE A 420 -4.09 11.36 -6.93
C PHE A 420 -5.13 10.73 -7.87
N GLU A 421 -5.15 9.42 -8.03
CA GLU A 421 -6.22 8.72 -8.76
C GLU A 421 -7.58 8.94 -8.09
N ARG A 422 -7.64 8.86 -6.76
CA ARG A 422 -8.88 9.17 -6.03
C ARG A 422 -9.30 10.64 -6.20
N TRP A 423 -8.35 11.56 -6.17
CA TRP A 423 -8.63 12.98 -6.39
C TRP A 423 -9.14 13.27 -7.81
N ILE A 424 -8.70 12.53 -8.83
CA ILE A 424 -9.29 12.58 -10.18
C ILE A 424 -10.79 12.29 -10.08
N VAL A 425 -11.17 11.19 -9.41
CA VAL A 425 -12.58 10.80 -9.26
C VAL A 425 -13.39 11.88 -8.53
N LEU A 426 -12.84 12.48 -7.47
CA LEU A 426 -13.52 13.54 -6.70
C LEU A 426 -13.78 14.80 -7.54
N VAL A 427 -12.83 15.17 -8.41
CA VAL A 427 -13.01 16.31 -9.33
C VAL A 427 -13.94 15.93 -10.48
N GLU A 428 -13.85 14.74 -11.04
CA GLU A 428 -14.68 14.30 -12.17
C GLU A 428 -16.15 14.11 -11.79
N SER A 429 -16.40 13.61 -10.58
CA SER A 429 -17.77 13.46 -10.04
C SER A 429 -18.40 14.77 -9.56
N GLY A 430 -17.60 15.86 -9.47
CA GLY A 430 -18.08 17.15 -8.98
C GLY A 430 -18.18 17.27 -7.46
N VAL A 431 -17.67 16.30 -6.70
CA VAL A 431 -17.52 16.39 -5.22
C VAL A 431 -16.58 17.53 -4.87
N TRP A 432 -15.51 17.68 -5.66
CA TRP A 432 -14.65 18.85 -5.63
C TRP A 432 -14.86 19.72 -6.86
N THR A 433 -15.15 20.98 -6.64
CA THR A 433 -15.32 21.99 -7.68
C THR A 433 -13.99 22.67 -7.98
N VAL A 434 -13.89 23.24 -9.19
CA VAL A 434 -12.67 23.91 -9.68
C VAL A 434 -13.01 25.34 -10.09
N SER A 435 -12.18 26.29 -9.68
CA SER A 435 -12.28 27.72 -10.01
C SER A 435 -11.02 28.25 -10.71
N GLU A 436 -10.88 29.57 -10.76
CA GLU A 436 -9.70 30.24 -11.34
C GLU A 436 -8.40 30.00 -10.59
N ASP A 437 -8.45 29.60 -9.32
CA ASP A 437 -7.29 29.29 -8.47
C ASP A 437 -6.97 27.78 -8.41
N GLY A 438 -7.77 26.92 -9.02
CA GLY A 438 -7.65 25.46 -8.92
C GLY A 438 -8.81 24.85 -8.12
N VAL A 439 -8.54 23.84 -7.29
CA VAL A 439 -9.59 23.15 -6.51
C VAL A 439 -10.12 24.07 -5.40
N GLU A 440 -11.45 24.19 -5.35
CA GLU A 440 -12.13 25.07 -4.39
C GLU A 440 -12.22 24.47 -2.99
N GLY A 441 -12.38 25.36 -2.02
CA GLY A 441 -12.59 25.00 -0.61
C GLY A 441 -11.34 25.14 0.25
N GLY A 442 -11.56 25.10 1.56
CA GLY A 442 -10.49 25.07 2.56
C GLY A 442 -10.23 23.66 3.06
N ILE A 443 -9.16 23.46 3.84
CA ILE A 443 -8.80 22.18 4.44
C ILE A 443 -9.94 21.58 5.30
N ASP A 444 -10.85 22.40 5.80
CA ASP A 444 -12.02 21.96 6.57
C ASP A 444 -13.01 21.11 5.72
N LYS A 445 -12.89 21.11 4.37
CA LYS A 445 -13.67 20.26 3.47
C LYS A 445 -13.42 18.78 3.73
N PHE A 446 -12.24 18.39 4.16
CA PHE A 446 -11.93 17.01 4.53
C PHE A 446 -12.73 16.51 5.73
N GLY A 447 -13.28 17.42 6.56
CA GLY A 447 -14.21 17.09 7.64
C GLY A 447 -15.58 16.58 7.15
N ASP A 448 -15.89 16.61 5.85
CA ASP A 448 -17.09 15.99 5.31
C ASP A 448 -17.09 14.46 5.54
N ALA A 449 -15.91 13.85 5.68
CA ALA A 449 -15.76 12.44 6.06
C ALA A 449 -16.47 12.10 7.38
N ASP A 450 -16.53 13.08 8.34
CA ASP A 450 -17.21 12.92 9.62
C ASP A 450 -18.74 13.07 9.53
N ARG A 451 -19.24 13.46 8.36
CA ARG A 451 -20.64 13.84 8.13
C ARG A 451 -21.32 12.98 7.07
N GLY A 452 -20.94 11.72 7.01
CA GLY A 452 -21.54 10.72 6.12
C GLY A 452 -20.88 10.56 4.74
N ALA A 453 -19.86 11.37 4.42
CA ALA A 453 -19.17 11.30 3.13
C ALA A 453 -17.87 10.46 3.16
N TRP A 454 -17.70 9.57 4.12
CA TRP A 454 -16.44 8.82 4.29
C TRP A 454 -16.06 8.01 3.03
N ASN A 455 -17.05 7.48 2.30
CA ASN A 455 -16.81 6.74 1.04
C ASN A 455 -16.09 7.58 -0.03
N GLU A 456 -16.26 8.90 -0.01
CA GLU A 456 -15.57 9.81 -0.92
C GLU A 456 -14.07 9.88 -0.63
N TYR A 457 -13.68 9.57 0.61
CA TYR A 457 -12.30 9.58 1.10
C TYR A 457 -11.70 8.19 1.23
N SER A 458 -12.40 7.17 0.75
CA SER A 458 -11.91 5.78 0.68
C SER A 458 -11.18 5.52 -0.63
N ILE A 459 -10.08 4.77 -0.57
CA ILE A 459 -9.29 4.33 -1.72
C ILE A 459 -9.38 2.82 -1.80
N ALA A 460 -9.83 2.30 -2.94
CA ALA A 460 -9.94 0.85 -3.15
C ALA A 460 -8.59 0.16 -2.87
N PRO A 461 -8.59 -0.99 -2.18
CA PRO A 461 -7.39 -1.73 -1.86
C PRO A 461 -6.58 -2.07 -3.12
N SER A 462 -5.28 -1.81 -3.04
CA SER A 462 -4.27 -2.27 -3.99
C SER A 462 -2.99 -2.56 -3.22
N TRP A 463 -2.09 -3.36 -3.83
CA TRP A 463 -0.82 -3.58 -3.12
C TRP A 463 -0.17 -2.29 -2.77
#